data_2824ce505304b5394b9c67ea181d889d
#
_entry.id   2824ce505304b5394b9c67ea181d889d
#
_cell.length_a   1.000
_cell.length_b   1.000
_cell.length_c   1.000
_cell.angle_alpha   90.00
_cell.angle_beta   90.00
_cell.angle_gamma   90.00
#
_symmetry.space_group_name_H-M   'P 1'
#
loop_
_entity.id
_entity.type
_entity.pdbx_description
1 polymer ?
#
loop_
_entity_poly.entity_id
_entity_poly.type
_entity_poly.pdbx_seq_one_letter_code
_entity_poly.pdbx_strand_id
1 'polypeptide(L)'
;MTNNLLLEYDESVDAAYITVKEADWDHQVRLDDARGIDYAADGSVIGIEILSPRRKGVRLDGLPFPGDVSRVLQAVSFRVLEGVR
;
A
#
# COMPACT_ATOMS: atom_id res chain seq x y z
N MET A 1 11.61 15.93 -2.83
CA MET A 1 12.17 14.62 -2.47
C MET A 1 11.18 13.51 -2.81
N THR A 2 11.65 12.51 -3.50
CA THR A 2 10.79 11.41 -3.93
C THR A 2 10.88 10.27 -2.94
N ASN A 3 9.75 9.64 -2.64
CA ASN A 3 9.75 8.43 -1.85
C ASN A 3 10.06 7.24 -2.74
N ASN A 4 11.06 6.46 -2.37
CA ASN A 4 11.40 5.24 -3.07
C ASN A 4 10.61 4.11 -2.45
N LEU A 5 9.44 3.84 -3.03
CA LEU A 5 8.58 2.78 -2.53
C LEU A 5 8.96 1.46 -3.19
N LEU A 6 8.97 0.41 -2.38
CA LEU A 6 9.26 -0.92 -2.88
C LEU A 6 8.00 -1.77 -2.74
N LEU A 7 7.51 -2.28 -3.86
CA LEU A 7 6.34 -3.14 -3.85
C LEU A 7 6.78 -4.58 -3.99
N GLU A 8 6.28 -5.44 -3.12
CA GLU A 8 6.47 -6.88 -3.19
C GLU A 8 5.10 -7.53 -3.29
N TYR A 9 4.97 -8.49 -4.18
CA TYR A 9 3.69 -9.14 -4.44
C TYR A 9 3.83 -10.65 -4.32
N ASP A 10 2.97 -11.25 -3.52
CA ASP A 10 2.89 -12.69 -3.37
C ASP A 10 1.65 -13.17 -4.11
N GLU A 11 1.87 -13.74 -5.30
CA GLU A 11 0.74 -14.13 -6.13
C GLU A 11 0.02 -15.37 -5.61
N SER A 12 0.68 -16.16 -4.76
CA SER A 12 0.05 -17.36 -4.21
C SER A 12 -1.14 -17.03 -3.32
N VAL A 13 -1.13 -15.87 -2.69
CA VAL A 13 -2.21 -15.42 -1.82
C VAL A 13 -2.84 -14.10 -2.29
N ASP A 14 -2.38 -13.57 -3.42
CA ASP A 14 -2.83 -12.29 -3.96
C ASP A 14 -2.74 -11.20 -2.91
N ALA A 15 -1.52 -10.96 -2.42
CA ALA A 15 -1.26 -9.94 -1.41
C ALA A 15 -0.02 -9.15 -1.77
N ALA A 16 -0.07 -7.86 -1.61
CA ALA A 16 1.06 -6.97 -1.90
C ALA A 16 1.42 -6.17 -0.67
N TYR A 17 2.68 -5.85 -0.55
CA TYR A 17 3.17 -4.98 0.50
C TYR A 17 4.05 -3.89 -0.11
N ILE A 18 3.80 -2.65 0.26
CA ILE A 18 4.59 -1.52 -0.21
C ILE A 18 5.39 -1.01 0.97
N THR A 19 6.72 -1.14 0.89
CA THR A 19 7.60 -0.61 1.91
C THR A 19 7.86 0.86 1.61
N VAL A 20 7.55 1.70 2.58
CA VAL A 20 7.75 3.14 2.47
C VAL A 20 9.09 3.53 3.08
N LYS A 21 9.43 2.93 4.20
CA LYS A 21 10.61 3.30 4.97
C LYS A 21 11.03 2.11 5.81
N GLU A 22 12.33 1.93 5.97
CA GLU A 22 12.83 0.85 6.82
C GLU A 22 12.88 1.32 8.26
N ALA A 23 12.10 0.69 9.10
CA ALA A 23 12.03 0.99 10.52
C ALA A 23 11.31 -0.16 11.21
N ASP A 24 11.43 -0.23 12.53
CA ASP A 24 10.77 -1.28 13.29
C ASP A 24 9.27 -1.03 13.32
N TRP A 25 8.52 -2.10 13.11
CA TRP A 25 7.06 -2.06 13.13
C TRP A 25 6.56 -1.87 14.56
N ASP A 26 5.60 -0.99 14.72
CA ASP A 26 4.93 -0.78 16.00
C ASP A 26 3.48 -1.25 15.95
N HIS A 27 2.70 -0.73 15.00
CA HIS A 27 1.30 -1.12 14.91
C HIS A 27 0.77 -0.90 13.50
N GLN A 28 -0.38 -1.51 13.22
CA GLN A 28 -1.07 -1.37 11.95
C GLN A 28 -2.46 -0.78 12.18
N VAL A 29 -2.84 0.15 11.32
CA VAL A 29 -4.20 0.67 11.29
C VAL A 29 -4.88 0.09 10.05
N ARG A 30 -5.99 -0.63 10.25
CA ARG A 30 -6.76 -1.16 9.12
C ARG A 30 -7.65 -0.06 8.56
N LEU A 31 -7.58 0.15 7.25
CA LEU A 31 -8.49 1.06 6.58
C LEU A 31 -9.80 0.34 6.22
N ASP A 32 -9.66 -0.90 5.77
CA ASP A 32 -10.80 -1.75 5.44
C ASP A 32 -10.29 -3.18 5.31
N ASP A 33 -11.10 -4.06 4.76
CA ASP A 33 -10.75 -5.47 4.63
C ASP A 33 -9.53 -5.69 3.73
N ALA A 34 -9.25 -4.76 2.84
CA ALA A 34 -8.22 -4.95 1.83
C ALA A 34 -6.97 -4.10 2.05
N ARG A 35 -6.98 -3.14 2.96
CA ARG A 35 -5.86 -2.20 3.09
C ARG A 35 -5.53 -1.91 4.54
N GLY A 36 -4.24 -1.92 4.84
CA GLY A 36 -3.74 -1.54 6.16
C GLY A 36 -2.50 -0.68 6.04
N ILE A 37 -2.27 0.17 7.02
CA ILE A 37 -1.10 1.04 7.06
C ILE A 37 -0.29 0.69 8.29
N ASP A 38 0.99 0.39 8.08
CA ASP A 38 1.92 0.04 9.15
C ASP A 38 2.68 1.27 9.61
N TYR A 39 2.82 1.40 10.92
CA TYR A 39 3.46 2.55 11.55
C TYR A 39 4.60 2.13 12.45
N ALA A 40 5.61 2.98 12.52
CA ALA A 40 6.66 2.88 13.53
C ALA A 40 6.18 3.54 14.82
N ALA A 41 6.95 3.35 15.90
CA ALA A 41 6.58 3.90 17.21
C ALA A 41 6.50 5.43 17.22
N ASP A 42 7.26 6.09 16.34
CA ASP A 42 7.23 7.56 16.29
C ASP A 42 6.08 8.10 15.44
N GLY A 43 5.21 7.20 14.94
CA GLY A 43 4.06 7.60 14.14
C GLY A 43 4.31 7.70 12.65
N SER A 44 5.53 7.44 12.20
CA SER A 44 5.80 7.50 10.76
C SER A 44 5.26 6.25 10.06
N VAL A 45 4.84 6.44 8.80
CA VAL A 45 4.37 5.33 7.98
C VAL A 45 5.56 4.53 7.49
N ILE A 46 5.55 3.22 7.70
CA ILE A 46 6.62 2.37 7.23
C ILE A 46 6.20 1.45 6.09
N GLY A 47 4.90 1.16 5.96
CA GLY A 47 4.46 0.30 4.89
C GLY A 47 2.96 0.29 4.72
N ILE A 48 2.53 -0.31 3.61
CA ILE A 48 1.10 -0.40 3.27
C ILE A 48 0.84 -1.83 2.83
N GLU A 49 -0.11 -2.48 3.49
CA GLU A 49 -0.54 -3.82 3.12
C GLU A 49 -1.77 -3.74 2.23
N ILE A 50 -1.74 -4.47 1.12
CA ILE A 50 -2.86 -4.49 0.18
C ILE A 50 -3.23 -5.94 -0.11
N LEU A 51 -4.47 -6.30 0.17
CA LEU A 51 -4.98 -7.64 -0.05
C LEU A 51 -5.83 -7.66 -1.32
N SER A 52 -5.68 -8.72 -2.10
CA SER A 52 -6.43 -8.97 -3.32
C SER A 52 -6.26 -7.86 -4.38
N PRO A 53 -5.04 -7.35 -4.60
CA PRO A 53 -4.88 -6.26 -5.56
C PRO A 53 -5.17 -6.69 -7.00
N ARG A 54 -4.85 -7.94 -7.36
CA ARG A 54 -5.10 -8.41 -8.71
C ARG A 54 -6.57 -8.66 -8.93
N ARG A 55 -7.21 -9.28 -7.95
CA ARG A 55 -8.60 -9.65 -8.09
C ARG A 55 -9.54 -8.45 -7.99
N LYS A 56 -9.25 -7.52 -7.08
CA LYS A 56 -10.17 -6.43 -6.78
C LYS A 56 -9.72 -5.07 -7.26
N GLY A 57 -8.44 -4.92 -7.64
CA GLY A 57 -7.88 -3.60 -7.87
C GLY A 57 -7.59 -2.90 -6.55
N VAL A 58 -7.08 -1.68 -6.61
CA VAL A 58 -6.63 -0.96 -5.42
C VAL A 58 -7.23 0.43 -5.40
N ARG A 59 -7.88 0.76 -4.30
CA ARG A 59 -8.40 2.11 -4.06
C ARG A 59 -7.33 2.92 -3.36
N LEU A 60 -7.17 4.16 -3.78
CA LEU A 60 -6.13 5.03 -3.22
C LEU A 60 -6.64 5.90 -2.06
N ASP A 61 -7.94 6.02 -1.89
CA ASP A 61 -8.49 6.89 -0.86
C ASP A 61 -8.04 6.43 0.53
N GLY A 62 -7.60 7.38 1.33
CA GLY A 62 -7.13 7.10 2.68
C GLY A 62 -5.67 6.64 2.77
N LEU A 63 -5.03 6.34 1.63
CA LEU A 63 -3.63 5.92 1.64
C LEU A 63 -2.69 7.11 1.66
N PRO A 64 -1.55 6.99 2.37
CA PRO A 64 -0.52 8.03 2.29
C PRO A 64 0.19 7.95 0.95
N PHE A 65 0.76 9.06 0.51
CA PHE A 65 1.56 9.13 -0.72
C PHE A 65 0.83 8.55 -1.92
N PRO A 66 -0.42 9.00 -2.18
CA PRO A 66 -1.24 8.32 -3.19
C PRO A 66 -0.63 8.36 -4.59
N GLY A 67 0.06 9.43 -4.95
CA GLY A 67 0.71 9.50 -6.27
C GLY A 67 1.81 8.49 -6.43
N ASP A 68 2.65 8.33 -5.42
CA ASP A 68 3.75 7.37 -5.47
C ASP A 68 3.22 5.95 -5.41
N VAL A 69 2.19 5.70 -4.59
CA VAL A 69 1.57 4.39 -4.49
C VAL A 69 0.93 4.02 -5.83
N SER A 70 0.22 4.96 -6.46
CA SER A 70 -0.38 4.71 -7.77
C SER A 70 0.66 4.32 -8.78
N ARG A 71 1.81 5.00 -8.77
CA ARG A 71 2.88 4.73 -9.73
C ARG A 71 3.43 3.32 -9.58
N VAL A 72 3.71 2.88 -8.35
CA VAL A 72 4.25 1.53 -8.18
C VAL A 72 3.21 0.46 -8.49
N LEU A 73 1.94 0.72 -8.21
CA LEU A 73 0.88 -0.24 -8.54
C LEU A 73 0.73 -0.39 -10.04
N GLN A 74 0.77 0.71 -10.76
CA GLN A 74 0.61 0.67 -12.23
C GLN A 74 1.83 0.04 -12.89
N ALA A 75 3.01 0.19 -12.29
CA ALA A 75 4.22 -0.40 -12.84
C ALA A 75 4.15 -1.93 -12.87
N VAL A 76 3.34 -2.55 -12.00
CA VAL A 76 3.13 -4.00 -12.01
C VAL A 76 1.73 -4.36 -12.50
N SER A 77 1.08 -3.43 -13.18
CA SER A 77 -0.20 -3.64 -13.89
C SER A 77 -1.38 -3.93 -12.98
N PHE A 78 -1.32 -3.51 -11.73
CA PHE A 78 -2.51 -3.57 -10.88
C PHE A 78 -3.45 -2.44 -11.27
N ARG A 79 -4.75 -2.72 -11.22
CA ARG A 79 -5.75 -1.71 -11.51
C ARG A 79 -5.85 -0.74 -10.34
N VAL A 80 -5.70 0.54 -10.63
CA VAL A 80 -5.91 1.58 -9.64
C VAL A 80 -7.32 2.13 -9.85
N LEU A 81 -8.14 2.01 -8.82
CA LEU A 81 -9.53 2.41 -8.92
C LEU A 81 -9.67 3.89 -8.60
N GLU A 82 -10.49 4.57 -9.40
CA GLU A 82 -10.76 5.98 -9.14
C GLU A 82 -11.53 6.12 -7.85
N GLY A 83 -11.31 7.21 -7.16
CA GLY A 83 -12.07 7.50 -5.98
C GLY A 83 -13.55 7.62 -6.30
N VAL A 84 -14.37 7.05 -5.45
CA VAL A 84 -15.81 7.11 -5.64
C VAL A 84 -16.34 8.42 -5.08
N ARG A 85 -17.18 9.05 -5.82
CA ARG A 85 -17.80 10.28 -5.38
C ARG A 85 -19.21 10.08 -4.95
#